data_9d5ce32ed6850e8aa19d767ca6518e25
#
_entry.id   9d5ce32ed6850e8aa19d767ca6518e25
#
_cell.length_a   1.000
_cell.length_b   1.000
_cell.length_c   1.000
_cell.angle_alpha   90.00
_cell.angle_beta   90.00
_cell.angle_gamma   90.00
#
_symmetry.space_group_name_H-M   'P 1'
#
loop_
_entity.id
_entity.type
_entity.pdbx_description
1 polymer ?
#
loop_
_entity_poly.entity_id
_entity_poly.type
_entity_poly.pdbx_seq_one_letter_code
_entity_poly.pdbx_strand_id
1 'polypeptide(L)'
;MGCSSLTSITLPDTVTTIAPGAFSNCIQLESCVFPENPQFTKISKETFKGCTKLEEVLIPSSVTEIAESAFQGCTNLKRVVLSNNLNTIGSMAFKDASLMEGVYIPASLSSIPENNQIFKGMANNSVIYLGSSDLISLMLQSKADPTSTSNGFDSEKTSLAVTDGGTFAADTKFESGKLATPIKEGSIFDGWYENEGCTGTAVTNSTVGKTYYAKWIELKSDAISMEYGSTQTLPTIEGVTLSNWESSDSTIVSIEDDQLKANKVGKTTITATARTEAGGTGTLTVNVEVTPMRIIYGKAATTQNDDGIGRPYITYALNEDGTAPKFSDLLGFYPVKEGSQNGTYEADITKDKIDLKPGIGDDSDVYYVYQNDVSGNIIQTDTLPTHPTTDADGNPHSIRVELKLKNPNYRFCTVGTNWQPSDTIIL
;
A
#
# COMPACT_ATOMS: atom_id res chain seq x y z
N MET A 1 -15.98 34.37 34.73
CA MET A 1 -14.80 35.02 35.31
C MET A 1 -13.99 33.94 36.02
N GLY A 2 -12.70 33.91 35.75
CA GLY A 2 -11.77 32.82 35.96
C GLY A 2 -11.91 31.99 37.22
N CYS A 3 -12.10 30.70 37.07
CA CYS A 3 -12.01 29.74 38.15
C CYS A 3 -10.53 29.56 38.51
N SER A 4 -9.98 30.46 39.35
CA SER A 4 -8.55 30.54 39.66
C SER A 4 -7.97 29.29 40.34
N SER A 5 -8.83 28.38 40.83
CA SER A 5 -8.44 27.14 41.52
C SER A 5 -8.66 25.88 40.63
N LEU A 6 -9.25 26.03 39.45
CA LEU A 6 -9.50 24.88 38.54
C LEU A 6 -8.20 24.39 37.94
N THR A 7 -7.83 23.14 38.21
CA THR A 7 -6.57 22.52 37.71
C THR A 7 -6.78 21.68 36.49
N SER A 8 -7.93 21.07 36.33
CA SER A 8 -8.23 20.25 35.13
C SER A 8 -9.74 20.26 34.82
N ILE A 9 -10.11 20.02 33.58
CA ILE A 9 -11.50 19.84 33.17
C ILE A 9 -11.62 18.79 32.08
N THR A 10 -12.62 17.94 32.23
CA THR A 10 -13.06 17.03 31.15
C THR A 10 -14.48 17.44 30.76
N LEU A 11 -14.65 17.81 29.50
CA LEU A 11 -15.95 18.15 28.94
C LEU A 11 -16.63 16.87 28.45
N PRO A 12 -17.86 16.56 28.93
CA PRO A 12 -18.57 15.37 28.48
C PRO A 12 -18.97 15.47 26.99
N ASP A 13 -19.09 14.31 26.32
CA ASP A 13 -19.41 14.23 24.90
C ASP A 13 -20.79 14.79 24.50
N THR A 14 -21.63 15.13 25.48
CA THR A 14 -22.89 15.82 25.22
C THR A 14 -22.71 17.33 24.96
N VAL A 15 -21.50 17.88 25.21
CA VAL A 15 -21.23 19.31 25.01
C VAL A 15 -21.02 19.57 23.52
N THR A 16 -21.79 20.50 22.98
CA THR A 16 -21.69 20.95 21.57
C THR A 16 -21.07 22.33 21.44
N THR A 17 -21.06 23.13 22.50
CA THR A 17 -20.53 24.49 22.48
C THR A 17 -19.94 24.88 23.82
N ILE A 18 -18.93 25.75 23.81
CA ILE A 18 -18.37 26.43 24.99
C ILE A 18 -18.60 27.94 24.80
N ALA A 19 -19.15 28.57 25.79
CA ALA A 19 -19.40 30.02 25.72
C ALA A 19 -18.08 30.81 25.64
N PRO A 20 -18.05 31.99 24.96
CA PRO A 20 -16.89 32.86 24.95
C PRO A 20 -16.40 33.18 26.37
N GLY A 21 -15.06 33.07 26.56
CA GLY A 21 -14.40 33.35 27.83
C GLY A 21 -14.71 32.39 28.98
N ALA A 22 -15.34 31.22 28.71
CA ALA A 22 -15.80 30.30 29.75
C ALA A 22 -14.70 29.90 30.76
N PHE A 23 -13.47 29.70 30.30
CA PHE A 23 -12.31 29.37 31.13
C PHE A 23 -11.25 30.49 31.13
N SER A 24 -11.62 31.71 30.71
CA SER A 24 -10.67 32.83 30.68
C SER A 24 -10.12 33.11 32.09
N ASN A 25 -8.79 33.25 32.16
CA ASN A 25 -8.05 33.47 33.43
C ASN A 25 -8.20 32.35 34.48
N CYS A 26 -8.45 31.11 34.04
CA CYS A 26 -8.27 29.93 34.88
C CYS A 26 -6.76 29.64 35.01
N ILE A 27 -6.06 30.44 35.82
CA ILE A 27 -4.58 30.49 35.89
C ILE A 27 -3.93 29.21 36.39
N GLN A 28 -4.69 28.34 37.08
CA GLN A 28 -4.22 27.03 37.55
C GLN A 28 -4.60 25.87 36.63
N LEU A 29 -5.34 26.14 35.54
CA LEU A 29 -5.74 25.09 34.61
C LEU A 29 -4.55 24.53 33.86
N GLU A 30 -4.22 23.26 34.09
CA GLU A 30 -3.09 22.52 33.49
C GLU A 30 -3.53 21.67 32.31
N SER A 31 -4.77 21.15 32.29
CA SER A 31 -5.28 20.30 31.23
C SER A 31 -6.77 20.48 30.96
N CYS A 32 -7.17 20.32 29.72
CA CYS A 32 -8.55 20.29 29.26
C CYS A 32 -8.74 19.13 28.28
N VAL A 33 -9.71 18.24 28.54
CA VAL A 33 -10.15 17.22 27.62
C VAL A 33 -11.41 17.71 26.94
N PHE A 34 -11.38 17.84 25.63
CA PHE A 34 -12.50 18.24 24.80
C PHE A 34 -13.46 17.07 24.52
N PRO A 35 -14.75 17.35 24.22
CA PRO A 35 -15.72 16.30 23.90
C PRO A 35 -15.42 15.67 22.54
N GLU A 36 -15.60 14.37 22.45
CA GLU A 36 -15.61 13.65 21.16
C GLU A 36 -17.01 13.69 20.54
N ASN A 37 -17.46 14.90 20.19
CA ASN A 37 -18.78 15.15 19.63
C ASN A 37 -18.65 15.78 18.24
N PRO A 38 -19.23 15.19 17.17
CA PRO A 38 -19.13 15.74 15.81
C PRO A 38 -19.82 17.12 15.67
N GLN A 39 -20.68 17.52 16.60
CA GLN A 39 -21.29 18.86 16.62
C GLN A 39 -20.44 19.88 17.37
N PHE A 40 -19.37 19.48 18.04
CA PHE A 40 -18.42 20.39 18.67
C PHE A 40 -17.41 20.89 17.62
N THR A 41 -17.79 21.93 16.88
CA THR A 41 -17.04 22.40 15.69
C THR A 41 -16.22 23.66 15.92
N LYS A 42 -16.31 24.27 17.11
CA LYS A 42 -15.69 25.58 17.36
C LYS A 42 -15.14 25.72 18.78
N ILE A 43 -13.91 26.22 18.89
CA ILE A 43 -13.38 26.81 20.13
C ILE A 43 -13.72 28.30 20.12
N SER A 44 -14.56 28.74 21.06
CA SER A 44 -15.10 30.09 21.10
C SER A 44 -14.03 31.14 21.45
N LYS A 45 -14.36 32.42 21.21
CA LYS A 45 -13.50 33.57 21.51
C LYS A 45 -13.10 33.56 22.99
N GLU A 46 -11.80 33.81 23.27
CA GLU A 46 -11.21 33.97 24.59
C GLU A 46 -11.44 32.77 25.54
N THR A 47 -11.85 31.61 25.06
CA THR A 47 -12.26 30.47 25.91
C THR A 47 -11.23 30.13 26.97
N PHE A 48 -9.93 30.06 26.61
CA PHE A 48 -8.83 29.74 27.51
C PHE A 48 -7.83 30.90 27.67
N LYS A 49 -8.21 32.12 27.35
CA LYS A 49 -7.34 33.28 27.45
C LYS A 49 -6.78 33.42 28.85
N GLY A 50 -5.45 33.53 28.97
CA GLY A 50 -4.78 33.71 30.26
C GLY A 50 -4.74 32.46 31.15
N CYS A 51 -4.97 31.25 30.59
CA CYS A 51 -4.72 29.99 31.28
C CYS A 51 -3.22 29.70 31.32
N THR A 52 -2.50 30.39 32.19
CA THR A 52 -1.02 30.45 32.20
C THR A 52 -0.35 29.12 32.50
N LYS A 53 -1.03 28.17 33.15
CA LYS A 53 -0.51 26.83 33.44
C LYS A 53 -0.90 25.76 32.42
N LEU A 54 -1.74 26.08 31.44
CA LEU A 54 -2.14 25.12 30.41
C LEU A 54 -0.92 24.68 29.57
N GLU A 55 -0.59 23.38 29.62
CA GLU A 55 0.63 22.86 29.00
C GLU A 55 0.40 22.21 27.63
N GLU A 56 -0.75 21.57 27.47
CA GLU A 56 -1.10 20.83 26.26
C GLU A 56 -2.55 21.03 25.85
N VAL A 57 -2.80 21.08 24.55
CA VAL A 57 -4.13 21.17 23.95
C VAL A 57 -4.22 20.22 22.76
N LEU A 58 -5.15 19.26 22.84
CA LEU A 58 -5.48 18.35 21.74
C LEU A 58 -6.85 18.77 21.19
N ILE A 59 -6.85 19.40 20.01
CA ILE A 59 -8.09 19.87 19.37
C ILE A 59 -8.76 18.70 18.65
N PRO A 60 -10.03 18.38 18.96
CA PRO A 60 -10.77 17.28 18.33
C PRO A 60 -10.88 17.44 16.81
N SER A 61 -10.98 16.30 16.11
CA SER A 61 -11.12 16.27 14.64
C SER A 61 -12.39 16.94 14.13
N SER A 62 -13.42 17.09 14.97
CA SER A 62 -14.66 17.80 14.67
C SER A 62 -14.50 19.31 14.58
N VAL A 63 -13.45 19.88 15.20
CA VAL A 63 -13.25 21.34 15.26
C VAL A 63 -12.72 21.87 13.95
N THR A 64 -13.46 22.82 13.38
CA THR A 64 -13.13 23.52 12.12
C THR A 64 -12.76 24.98 12.33
N GLU A 65 -13.01 25.54 13.52
CA GLU A 65 -12.74 26.95 13.83
C GLU A 65 -12.15 27.12 15.25
N ILE A 66 -11.05 27.84 15.34
CA ILE A 66 -10.52 28.39 16.59
C ILE A 66 -10.70 29.91 16.53
N ALA A 67 -11.51 30.46 17.41
CA ALA A 67 -11.85 31.87 17.36
C ALA A 67 -10.76 32.77 17.95
N GLU A 68 -10.97 34.11 17.87
CA GLU A 68 -10.05 35.15 18.33
C GLU A 68 -9.64 34.94 19.79
N SER A 69 -8.33 35.06 20.06
CA SER A 69 -7.73 35.01 21.40
C SER A 69 -8.04 33.75 22.20
N ALA A 70 -8.45 32.66 21.56
CA ALA A 70 -8.94 31.44 22.25
C ALA A 70 -7.94 30.91 23.30
N PHE A 71 -6.63 30.95 23.01
CA PHE A 71 -5.54 30.52 23.89
C PHE A 71 -4.50 31.63 24.11
N GLN A 72 -4.89 32.89 23.93
CA GLN A 72 -3.99 34.03 24.18
C GLN A 72 -3.46 34.05 25.60
N GLY A 73 -2.14 34.19 25.78
CA GLY A 73 -1.51 34.27 27.09
C GLY A 73 -1.43 32.95 27.85
N CYS A 74 -1.58 31.80 27.15
CA CYS A 74 -1.28 30.48 27.71
C CYS A 74 0.24 30.27 27.68
N THR A 75 0.95 30.94 28.60
CA THR A 75 2.42 31.07 28.56
C THR A 75 3.16 29.75 28.75
N ASN A 76 2.55 28.75 29.43
CA ASN A 76 3.14 27.41 29.58
C ASN A 76 2.73 26.43 28.47
N LEU A 77 1.95 26.86 27.48
CA LEU A 77 1.51 26.00 26.41
C LEU A 77 2.71 25.58 25.54
N LYS A 78 3.08 24.29 25.65
CA LYS A 78 4.22 23.68 24.95
C LYS A 78 3.78 22.95 23.71
N ARG A 79 2.59 22.33 23.74
CA ARG A 79 2.11 21.44 22.71
C ARG A 79 0.66 21.73 22.31
N VAL A 80 0.46 21.90 21.02
CA VAL A 80 -0.87 22.02 20.39
C VAL A 80 -0.94 21.06 19.24
N VAL A 81 -1.97 20.18 19.27
CA VAL A 81 -2.34 19.33 18.14
C VAL A 81 -3.62 19.91 17.55
N LEU A 82 -3.52 20.48 16.37
CA LEU A 82 -4.66 21.06 15.65
C LEU A 82 -5.41 19.97 14.89
N SER A 83 -6.72 20.17 14.74
CA SER A 83 -7.59 19.32 13.93
C SER A 83 -7.15 19.36 12.47
N ASN A 84 -7.08 18.20 11.79
CA ASN A 84 -6.82 18.14 10.35
C ASN A 84 -7.99 18.70 9.49
N ASN A 85 -9.12 19.02 10.12
CA ASN A 85 -10.29 19.66 9.47
C ASN A 85 -10.38 21.16 9.78
N LEU A 86 -9.33 21.74 10.40
CA LEU A 86 -9.34 23.14 10.80
C LEU A 86 -9.32 24.06 9.58
N ASN A 87 -10.33 24.90 9.42
CA ASN A 87 -10.48 25.84 8.31
C ASN A 87 -10.09 27.27 8.69
N THR A 88 -10.27 27.66 9.96
CA THR A 88 -10.10 29.05 10.39
C THR A 88 -9.41 29.14 11.74
N ILE A 89 -8.42 30.04 11.85
CA ILE A 89 -7.82 30.44 13.11
C ILE A 89 -7.96 31.95 13.25
N GLY A 90 -8.58 32.38 14.34
CA GLY A 90 -8.81 33.80 14.65
C GLY A 90 -7.56 34.55 15.10
N SER A 91 -7.63 35.90 15.07
CA SER A 91 -6.53 36.76 15.51
C SER A 91 -6.09 36.44 16.93
N MET A 92 -4.79 36.47 17.19
CA MET A 92 -4.19 36.28 18.51
C MET A 92 -4.51 34.93 19.18
N ALA A 93 -4.98 33.94 18.41
CA ALA A 93 -5.47 32.67 18.99
C ALA A 93 -4.44 32.00 19.91
N PHE A 94 -3.17 32.02 19.58
CA PHE A 94 -2.05 31.46 20.36
C PHE A 94 -0.98 32.50 20.73
N LYS A 95 -1.36 33.80 20.70
CA LYS A 95 -0.43 34.87 21.05
C LYS A 95 0.10 34.70 22.47
N ASP A 96 1.40 34.93 22.65
CA ASP A 96 2.14 34.84 23.92
C ASP A 96 2.23 33.42 24.51
N ALA A 97 2.10 32.38 23.67
CA ALA A 97 2.43 30.99 24.04
C ALA A 97 3.95 30.81 24.05
N SER A 98 4.61 31.38 25.06
CA SER A 98 6.08 31.60 25.06
C SER A 98 6.91 30.32 25.22
N LEU A 99 6.32 29.21 25.61
CA LEU A 99 6.97 27.90 25.69
C LEU A 99 6.63 26.97 24.50
N MET A 100 5.86 27.47 23.53
CA MET A 100 5.54 26.69 22.33
C MET A 100 6.75 26.66 21.37
N GLU A 101 7.39 25.49 21.25
CA GLU A 101 8.58 25.31 20.45
C GLU A 101 8.27 24.92 18.99
N GLY A 102 7.04 24.45 18.73
CA GLY A 102 6.57 24.18 17.39
C GLY A 102 5.08 23.94 17.34
N VAL A 103 4.51 24.08 16.15
CA VAL A 103 3.09 23.80 15.87
C VAL A 103 2.93 23.34 14.42
N TYR A 104 2.07 22.36 14.19
CA TYR A 104 1.68 21.93 12.84
C TYR A 104 0.36 22.58 12.44
N ILE A 105 0.34 23.26 11.31
CA ILE A 105 -0.83 23.87 10.67
C ILE A 105 -1.31 22.96 9.56
N PRO A 106 -2.51 22.39 9.64
CA PRO A 106 -3.01 21.46 8.64
C PRO A 106 -3.28 22.16 7.30
N ALA A 107 -3.15 21.41 6.20
CA ALA A 107 -3.40 21.91 4.84
C ALA A 107 -4.87 22.38 4.62
N SER A 108 -5.80 21.96 5.48
CA SER A 108 -7.20 22.38 5.45
C SER A 108 -7.42 23.85 5.81
N LEU A 109 -6.43 24.50 6.47
CA LEU A 109 -6.55 25.90 6.86
C LEU A 109 -6.65 26.78 5.62
N SER A 110 -7.78 27.44 5.44
CA SER A 110 -8.10 28.24 4.26
C SER A 110 -8.21 29.74 4.55
N SER A 111 -8.32 30.13 5.80
CA SER A 111 -8.51 31.53 6.19
C SER A 111 -7.84 31.89 7.52
N ILE A 112 -7.10 32.96 7.53
CA ILE A 112 -6.63 33.67 8.72
C ILE A 112 -6.93 35.15 8.56
N PRO A 113 -7.25 35.89 9.62
CA PRO A 113 -7.50 37.33 9.57
C PRO A 113 -6.24 38.12 9.20
N GLU A 114 -6.42 39.24 8.53
CA GLU A 114 -5.35 40.24 8.39
C GLU A 114 -4.86 40.73 9.76
N ASN A 115 -3.57 41.05 9.86
CA ASN A 115 -2.95 41.53 11.12
C ASN A 115 -3.17 40.59 12.31
N ASN A 116 -3.06 39.29 12.08
CA ASN A 116 -3.61 38.29 12.99
C ASN A 116 -2.83 38.03 14.28
N GLN A 117 -1.51 38.22 14.33
CA GLN A 117 -0.64 37.91 15.49
C GLN A 117 -0.87 36.53 16.11
N ILE A 118 -1.30 35.53 15.32
CA ILE A 118 -1.75 34.24 15.82
C ILE A 118 -0.70 33.58 16.70
N PHE A 119 0.56 33.54 16.23
CA PHE A 119 1.70 32.88 16.87
C PHE A 119 2.77 33.88 17.36
N LYS A 120 2.41 35.14 17.56
CA LYS A 120 3.36 36.13 18.10
C LYS A 120 3.72 35.78 19.53
N GLY A 121 5.02 35.79 19.84
CA GLY A 121 5.52 35.50 21.18
C GLY A 121 5.73 34.01 21.46
N MET A 122 5.84 33.16 20.46
CA MET A 122 6.33 31.78 20.62
C MET A 122 7.77 31.73 21.11
N ALA A 123 8.25 30.55 21.48
CA ALA A 123 9.65 30.32 21.89
C ALA A 123 10.65 30.76 20.79
N ASN A 124 11.85 31.14 21.21
CA ASN A 124 12.92 31.40 20.26
C ASN A 124 13.34 30.12 19.54
N ASN A 125 13.66 30.21 18.24
CA ASN A 125 13.99 29.10 17.36
C ASN A 125 12.86 28.09 17.19
N SER A 126 11.61 28.50 17.42
CA SER A 126 10.43 27.65 17.16
C SER A 126 10.25 27.39 15.66
N VAL A 127 9.52 26.31 15.34
CA VAL A 127 9.21 25.92 13.96
C VAL A 127 7.70 25.86 13.76
N ILE A 128 7.20 26.53 12.74
CA ILE A 128 5.81 26.38 12.28
C ILE A 128 5.80 25.46 11.08
N TYR A 129 5.22 24.27 11.26
CA TYR A 129 5.08 23.29 10.21
C TYR A 129 3.80 23.54 9.44
N LEU A 130 3.88 23.55 8.12
CA LEU A 130 2.76 23.83 7.21
C LEU A 130 2.43 22.61 6.40
N GLY A 131 1.17 22.18 6.41
CA GLY A 131 0.68 21.01 5.66
C GLY A 131 0.74 21.18 4.15
N SER A 132 0.79 22.42 3.65
CA SER A 132 0.88 22.76 2.23
C SER A 132 1.73 24.00 2.02
N SER A 133 2.39 24.12 0.86
CA SER A 133 3.13 25.32 0.43
C SER A 133 2.22 26.55 0.26
N ASP A 134 0.93 26.36 -0.07
CA ASP A 134 -0.04 27.45 -0.17
C ASP A 134 -0.20 28.25 1.13
N LEU A 135 0.03 27.58 2.28
CA LEU A 135 -0.02 28.21 3.59
C LEU A 135 1.12 29.23 3.82
N ILE A 136 2.23 29.15 3.07
CA ILE A 136 3.32 30.14 3.15
C ILE A 136 2.76 31.53 2.82
N SER A 137 2.06 31.65 1.70
CA SER A 137 1.49 32.94 1.29
C SER A 137 0.44 33.41 2.30
N LEU A 138 -0.39 32.52 2.83
CA LEU A 138 -1.37 32.83 3.86
C LEU A 138 -0.73 33.36 5.14
N MET A 139 0.36 32.73 5.59
CA MET A 139 1.12 33.13 6.78
C MET A 139 1.90 34.45 6.58
N LEU A 140 2.35 34.71 5.35
CA LEU A 140 3.11 35.90 4.99
C LEU A 140 2.25 37.08 4.52
N GLN A 141 0.98 36.88 4.12
CA GLN A 141 0.05 37.91 3.64
C GLN A 141 -0.19 39.03 4.68
N SER A 142 0.10 38.78 5.93
CA SER A 142 0.12 39.85 6.94
C SER A 142 1.19 40.93 6.73
N LYS A 143 2.02 40.83 5.67
CA LYS A 143 3.06 41.83 5.29
C LYS A 143 2.61 42.90 4.33
N ALA A 144 1.30 43.04 4.04
CA ALA A 144 0.84 44.05 3.09
C ALA A 144 1.08 45.52 3.54
N ASP A 145 1.34 45.73 4.83
CA ASP A 145 1.78 47.00 5.39
C ASP A 145 3.24 46.89 5.89
N PRO A 146 4.23 47.52 5.19
CA PRO A 146 5.60 47.51 5.62
C PRO A 146 5.87 48.26 6.95
N THR A 147 4.85 48.98 7.46
CA THR A 147 4.92 49.68 8.77
C THR A 147 4.24 48.85 9.88
N SER A 148 3.53 47.78 9.52
CA SER A 148 2.84 46.90 10.46
C SER A 148 3.83 45.92 11.08
N THR A 149 3.99 45.99 12.40
CA THR A 149 4.71 44.98 13.20
C THR A 149 3.92 43.72 13.48
N SER A 150 2.79 43.53 12.79
CA SER A 150 1.79 42.49 13.06
C SER A 150 1.84 41.34 12.07
N ASN A 151 2.97 40.64 11.99
CA ASN A 151 3.06 39.35 11.32
C ASN A 151 2.33 38.28 12.15
N GLY A 152 1.76 37.27 11.52
CA GLY A 152 1.11 36.15 12.20
C GLY A 152 2.03 35.38 13.12
N PHE A 153 3.34 35.54 12.94
CA PHE A 153 4.42 34.99 13.74
C PHE A 153 5.61 35.93 13.74
N ASP A 154 6.55 35.68 14.65
CA ASP A 154 7.78 36.46 14.78
C ASP A 154 8.88 35.87 13.89
N SER A 155 9.03 36.38 12.67
CA SER A 155 10.01 35.86 11.68
C SER A 155 11.47 35.98 12.11
N GLU A 156 11.75 36.78 13.14
CA GLU A 156 13.10 36.89 13.72
C GLU A 156 13.36 35.82 14.81
N LYS A 157 12.33 35.03 15.15
CA LYS A 157 12.41 33.98 16.16
C LYS A 157 11.96 32.61 15.67
N THR A 158 11.32 32.55 14.54
CA THR A 158 10.67 31.34 14.01
C THR A 158 11.16 31.01 12.61
N SER A 159 11.10 29.74 12.25
CA SER A 159 11.24 29.22 10.89
C SER A 159 9.97 28.53 10.43
N LEU A 160 9.82 28.37 9.13
CA LEU A 160 8.73 27.64 8.50
C LEU A 160 9.23 26.29 7.97
N ALA A 161 8.38 25.27 8.03
CA ALA A 161 8.71 23.96 7.47
C ALA A 161 7.47 23.38 6.75
N VAL A 162 7.54 23.21 5.44
CA VAL A 162 6.45 22.72 4.60
C VAL A 162 6.52 21.21 4.51
N THR A 163 5.46 20.54 4.97
CA THR A 163 5.39 19.07 4.97
C THR A 163 4.81 18.49 3.68
N ASP A 164 4.20 19.30 2.84
CA ASP A 164 3.59 18.92 1.57
C ASP A 164 2.68 17.66 1.67
N GLY A 165 1.66 17.79 2.49
CA GLY A 165 0.71 16.71 2.79
C GLY A 165 1.15 15.73 3.86
N GLY A 166 2.37 15.88 4.41
CA GLY A 166 2.79 15.16 5.60
C GLY A 166 2.17 15.73 6.86
N THR A 167 2.03 14.88 7.88
CA THR A 167 1.53 15.19 9.22
C THR A 167 2.54 14.74 10.27
N PHE A 168 2.17 14.80 11.52
CA PHE A 168 3.00 14.31 12.62
C PHE A 168 2.22 13.30 13.47
N ALA A 169 2.94 12.34 14.06
CA ALA A 169 2.36 11.44 15.03
C ALA A 169 1.80 12.23 16.22
N ALA A 170 0.73 11.73 16.82
CA ALA A 170 0.03 12.43 17.90
C ALA A 170 0.91 12.70 19.14
N ASP A 171 1.97 11.94 19.32
CA ASP A 171 2.96 12.08 20.42
C ASP A 171 4.23 12.85 20.02
N THR A 172 4.30 13.36 18.78
CA THR A 172 5.46 14.14 18.32
C THR A 172 5.72 15.34 19.23
N LYS A 173 6.94 15.44 19.71
CA LYS A 173 7.44 16.61 20.45
C LYS A 173 8.24 17.48 19.51
N PHE A 174 7.86 18.75 19.47
CA PHE A 174 8.64 19.75 18.76
C PHE A 174 9.72 20.33 19.69
N GLU A 175 10.91 20.53 19.16
CA GLU A 175 12.06 21.08 19.89
C GLU A 175 12.60 22.31 19.16
N SER A 176 12.89 23.37 19.91
CA SER A 176 13.46 24.59 19.33
C SER A 176 14.77 24.31 18.60
N GLY A 177 14.89 24.83 17.40
CA GLY A 177 16.08 24.67 16.57
C GLY A 177 16.22 23.32 15.88
N LYS A 178 15.27 22.39 16.04
CA LYS A 178 15.26 21.09 15.36
C LYS A 178 14.07 20.94 14.43
N LEU A 179 14.27 20.21 13.35
CA LEU A 179 13.23 19.86 12.40
C LEU A 179 12.71 18.46 12.74
N ALA A 180 11.44 18.36 13.13
CA ALA A 180 10.80 17.09 13.43
C ALA A 180 10.54 16.26 12.17
N THR A 181 10.57 14.94 12.28
CA THR A 181 10.31 14.02 11.17
C THR A 181 8.80 13.87 10.97
N PRO A 182 8.25 14.29 9.82
CA PRO A 182 6.85 14.11 9.50
C PRO A 182 6.57 12.69 8.98
N ILE A 183 5.27 12.34 8.94
CA ILE A 183 4.77 11.10 8.35
C ILE A 183 3.78 11.42 7.24
N LYS A 184 3.75 10.61 6.19
CA LYS A 184 2.81 10.71 5.07
C LYS A 184 2.44 9.31 4.61
N GLU A 185 1.13 9.05 4.48
CA GLU A 185 0.64 7.75 4.02
C GLU A 185 1.19 7.44 2.62
N GLY A 186 1.60 6.20 2.41
CA GLY A 186 2.15 5.75 1.13
C GLY A 186 3.50 6.36 0.73
N SER A 187 4.14 7.11 1.63
CA SER A 187 5.42 7.77 1.35
C SER A 187 6.36 7.67 2.54
N ILE A 188 7.66 7.79 2.28
CA ILE A 188 8.70 7.83 3.31
C ILE A 188 9.43 9.18 3.25
N PHE A 189 9.71 9.73 4.42
CA PHE A 189 10.41 11.00 4.54
C PHE A 189 11.89 10.86 4.18
N ASP A 190 12.38 11.72 3.25
CA ASP A 190 13.77 11.72 2.76
C ASP A 190 14.55 12.98 3.17
N GLY A 191 14.07 13.70 4.18
CA GLY A 191 14.78 14.83 4.75
C GLY A 191 14.12 16.19 4.52
N TRP A 192 14.66 17.20 5.23
CA TRP A 192 14.31 18.60 5.07
C TRP A 192 15.34 19.33 4.20
N TYR A 193 14.86 20.20 3.31
CA TYR A 193 15.69 20.97 2.38
C TYR A 193 15.38 22.46 2.46
N GLU A 194 16.39 23.32 2.20
CA GLU A 194 16.25 24.77 2.23
C GLU A 194 15.65 25.36 0.95
N ASN A 195 15.24 24.53 0.01
CA ASN A 195 14.62 24.94 -1.26
C ASN A 195 13.47 24.01 -1.64
N GLU A 196 12.46 24.54 -2.35
CA GLU A 196 11.26 23.83 -2.76
C GLU A 196 11.54 22.64 -3.69
N GLY A 197 12.61 22.71 -4.49
CA GLY A 197 13.05 21.61 -5.34
C GLY A 197 13.70 20.45 -4.58
N CYS A 198 13.85 20.54 -3.27
CA CYS A 198 14.44 19.52 -2.40
C CYS A 198 15.79 19.00 -2.92
N THR A 199 16.65 19.92 -3.36
CA THR A 199 17.99 19.61 -3.89
C THR A 199 19.09 20.00 -2.92
N GLY A 200 20.25 19.35 -3.02
CA GLY A 200 21.39 19.59 -2.14
C GLY A 200 21.39 18.65 -0.94
N THR A 201 21.90 19.11 0.18
CA THR A 201 22.04 18.32 1.41
C THR A 201 20.85 18.53 2.32
N ALA A 202 20.29 17.43 2.81
CA ALA A 202 19.24 17.46 3.82
C ALA A 202 19.74 18.04 5.13
N VAL A 203 18.89 18.76 5.85
CA VAL A 203 19.17 19.37 7.14
C VAL A 203 18.28 18.83 8.23
N THR A 204 18.77 18.83 9.46
CA THR A 204 18.04 18.36 10.65
C THR A 204 17.74 19.48 11.64
N ASN A 205 18.46 20.61 11.51
CA ASN A 205 18.29 21.77 12.39
C ASN A 205 17.66 22.92 11.63
N SER A 206 16.83 23.68 12.31
CA SER A 206 16.28 24.92 11.77
C SER A 206 17.16 26.14 12.08
N THR A 207 17.13 27.09 11.18
CA THR A 207 17.73 28.43 11.37
C THR A 207 16.59 29.45 11.23
N VAL A 208 16.52 30.35 12.18
CA VAL A 208 15.51 31.41 12.24
C VAL A 208 15.37 32.13 10.88
N GLY A 209 14.13 32.39 10.48
CA GLY A 209 13.82 33.13 9.25
C GLY A 209 13.90 32.32 7.95
N LYS A 210 14.33 31.06 8.01
CA LYS A 210 14.35 30.17 6.85
C LYS A 210 13.05 29.38 6.69
N THR A 211 12.81 28.94 5.46
CA THR A 211 11.74 28.01 5.11
C THR A 211 12.38 26.69 4.64
N TYR A 212 11.83 25.58 5.11
CA TYR A 212 12.26 24.22 4.79
C TYR A 212 11.14 23.47 4.08
N TYR A 213 11.51 22.50 3.24
CA TYR A 213 10.61 21.68 2.45
C TYR A 213 10.91 20.22 2.69
N ALA A 214 9.88 19.44 3.01
CA ALA A 214 9.98 17.99 3.18
C ALA A 214 10.10 17.31 1.83
N LYS A 215 11.09 16.43 1.68
CA LYS A 215 11.20 15.52 0.55
C LYS A 215 10.55 14.19 0.88
N TRP A 216 9.80 13.66 -0.07
CA TRP A 216 9.10 12.40 0.03
C TRP A 216 9.53 11.44 -1.07
N ILE A 217 9.70 10.18 -0.73
CA ILE A 217 9.81 9.08 -1.67
C ILE A 217 8.53 8.26 -1.56
N GLU A 218 7.84 8.05 -2.67
CA GLU A 218 6.61 7.24 -2.70
C GLU A 218 6.97 5.77 -2.45
N LEU A 219 6.34 5.15 -1.44
CA LEU A 219 6.46 3.72 -1.16
C LEU A 219 5.43 2.96 -2.01
N LYS A 220 5.74 2.86 -3.31
CA LYS A 220 4.91 2.17 -4.27
C LYS A 220 5.75 1.19 -5.07
N SER A 221 5.22 0.02 -5.26
CA SER A 221 5.72 -0.96 -6.23
C SER A 221 4.54 -1.45 -7.05
N ASP A 222 4.79 -1.74 -8.31
CA ASP A 222 3.81 -2.41 -9.15
C ASP A 222 3.44 -3.77 -8.55
N ALA A 223 2.21 -4.21 -8.81
CA ALA A 223 1.80 -5.54 -8.44
C ALA A 223 2.67 -6.58 -9.19
N ILE A 224 3.11 -7.59 -8.49
CA ILE A 224 3.94 -8.65 -9.02
C ILE A 224 3.04 -9.77 -9.52
N SER A 225 3.27 -10.22 -10.74
CA SER A 225 2.65 -11.44 -11.29
C SER A 225 3.73 -12.47 -11.56
N MET A 226 3.60 -13.64 -10.95
CA MET A 226 4.53 -14.76 -11.07
C MET A 226 3.80 -16.00 -11.59
N GLU A 227 4.46 -16.86 -12.34
CA GLU A 227 3.95 -18.19 -12.61
C GLU A 227 4.31 -19.14 -11.45
N TYR A 228 3.47 -20.12 -11.18
CA TYR A 228 3.76 -21.18 -10.20
C TYR A 228 5.13 -21.82 -10.48
N GLY A 229 5.93 -22.00 -9.42
CA GLY A 229 7.28 -22.57 -9.49
C GLY A 229 8.38 -21.58 -9.93
N SER A 230 8.04 -20.35 -10.30
CA SER A 230 9.06 -19.34 -10.67
C SER A 230 9.62 -18.61 -9.45
N THR A 231 10.81 -18.02 -9.64
CA THR A 231 11.44 -17.11 -8.68
C THR A 231 11.56 -15.71 -9.27
N GLN A 232 11.55 -14.70 -8.41
CA GLN A 232 11.74 -13.31 -8.81
C GLN A 232 12.49 -12.54 -7.72
N THR A 233 13.34 -11.60 -8.11
CA THR A 233 14.03 -10.72 -7.16
C THR A 233 13.06 -9.82 -6.41
N LEU A 234 13.42 -9.49 -5.17
CA LEU A 234 12.66 -8.55 -4.36
C LEU A 234 12.64 -7.15 -5.00
N PRO A 235 11.53 -6.41 -4.86
CA PRO A 235 11.43 -5.03 -5.33
C PRO A 235 12.47 -4.12 -4.67
N THR A 236 12.87 -3.09 -5.38
CA THR A 236 13.75 -2.03 -4.87
C THR A 236 13.13 -0.67 -5.12
N ILE A 237 13.42 0.30 -4.25
CA ILE A 237 13.03 1.70 -4.41
C ILE A 237 14.31 2.53 -4.27
N GLU A 238 14.56 3.44 -5.22
CA GLU A 238 15.72 4.31 -5.19
C GLU A 238 15.73 5.19 -3.93
N GLY A 239 16.87 5.25 -3.25
CA GLY A 239 17.03 6.04 -2.00
C GLY A 239 16.40 5.40 -0.76
N VAL A 240 15.86 4.18 -0.85
CA VAL A 240 15.22 3.48 0.26
C VAL A 240 15.89 2.13 0.50
N THR A 241 16.29 1.88 1.74
CA THR A 241 16.70 0.56 2.19
C THR A 241 15.47 -0.24 2.60
N LEU A 242 15.22 -1.36 1.92
CA LEU A 242 14.15 -2.30 2.22
C LEU A 242 14.74 -3.50 2.98
N SER A 243 14.11 -3.88 4.09
CA SER A 243 14.55 -4.98 4.95
C SER A 243 13.36 -5.66 5.64
N ASN A 244 13.61 -6.79 6.32
CA ASN A 244 12.57 -7.52 7.05
C ASN A 244 11.37 -7.84 6.16
N TRP A 245 11.66 -8.46 5.02
CA TRP A 245 10.63 -8.90 4.10
C TRP A 245 9.80 -10.03 4.70
N GLU A 246 8.50 -9.91 4.62
CA GLU A 246 7.54 -10.90 5.11
C GLU A 246 6.45 -11.14 4.07
N SER A 247 6.01 -12.40 3.94
CA SER A 247 4.84 -12.77 3.14
C SER A 247 3.65 -12.98 4.06
N SER A 248 2.48 -12.44 3.71
CA SER A 248 1.24 -12.68 4.46
C SER A 248 0.74 -14.11 4.34
N ASP A 249 1.16 -14.84 3.28
CA ASP A 249 0.93 -16.28 3.12
C ASP A 249 2.13 -16.93 2.41
N SER A 250 3.06 -17.47 3.19
CA SER A 250 4.25 -18.15 2.68
C SER A 250 3.94 -19.46 1.94
N THR A 251 2.74 -19.99 2.05
CA THR A 251 2.31 -21.16 1.25
C THR A 251 2.01 -20.79 -0.19
N ILE A 252 1.71 -19.50 -0.47
CA ILE A 252 1.51 -18.96 -1.82
C ILE A 252 2.83 -18.44 -2.37
N VAL A 253 3.50 -17.55 -1.61
CA VAL A 253 4.82 -17.01 -1.97
C VAL A 253 5.70 -17.03 -0.73
N SER A 254 6.83 -17.75 -0.78
CA SER A 254 7.89 -17.66 0.22
C SER A 254 8.97 -16.67 -0.21
N ILE A 255 9.76 -16.23 0.78
CA ILE A 255 10.93 -15.37 0.58
C ILE A 255 12.13 -16.18 1.04
N GLU A 256 13.02 -16.51 0.12
CA GLU A 256 14.19 -17.34 0.33
C GLU A 256 15.38 -16.71 -0.42
N ASP A 257 16.53 -16.60 0.21
CA ASP A 257 17.78 -16.08 -0.39
C ASP A 257 17.58 -14.75 -1.16
N ASP A 258 16.84 -13.80 -0.57
CA ASP A 258 16.48 -12.50 -1.15
C ASP A 258 15.67 -12.61 -2.47
N GLN A 259 14.96 -13.70 -2.65
CA GLN A 259 14.08 -13.92 -3.79
C GLN A 259 12.66 -14.32 -3.35
N LEU A 260 11.69 -13.97 -4.17
CA LEU A 260 10.32 -14.48 -4.09
C LEU A 260 10.26 -15.82 -4.78
N LYS A 261 9.58 -16.80 -4.17
CA LYS A 261 9.32 -18.12 -4.74
C LYS A 261 7.83 -18.40 -4.77
N ALA A 262 7.31 -18.70 -5.94
CA ALA A 262 5.89 -18.98 -6.18
C ALA A 262 5.55 -20.44 -5.88
N ASN A 263 5.00 -20.72 -4.71
CA ASN A 263 4.76 -22.07 -4.19
C ASN A 263 3.35 -22.62 -4.48
N LYS A 264 2.37 -21.73 -4.71
CA LYS A 264 0.97 -22.10 -4.94
C LYS A 264 0.23 -20.99 -5.67
N VAL A 265 -0.68 -21.35 -6.56
CA VAL A 265 -1.58 -20.39 -7.23
C VAL A 265 -2.47 -19.69 -6.23
N GLY A 266 -2.52 -18.37 -6.32
CA GLY A 266 -3.30 -17.53 -5.42
C GLY A 266 -2.81 -16.10 -5.38
N LYS A 267 -3.35 -15.34 -4.41
CA LYS A 267 -2.97 -13.95 -4.16
C LYS A 267 -2.49 -13.80 -2.73
N THR A 268 -1.43 -13.06 -2.56
CA THR A 268 -0.86 -12.72 -1.25
C THR A 268 -0.31 -11.30 -1.30
N THR A 269 0.16 -10.80 -0.17
CA THR A 269 0.92 -9.57 -0.09
C THR A 269 2.27 -9.85 0.53
N ILE A 270 3.28 -9.12 0.09
CA ILE A 270 4.58 -9.07 0.78
C ILE A 270 4.78 -7.68 1.35
N THR A 271 5.43 -7.60 2.49
CA THR A 271 5.74 -6.34 3.17
C THR A 271 7.22 -6.25 3.49
N ALA A 272 7.73 -5.02 3.50
CA ALA A 272 9.09 -4.74 3.94
C ALA A 272 9.14 -3.48 4.81
N THR A 273 10.06 -3.46 5.75
CA THR A 273 10.44 -2.23 6.46
C THR A 273 11.28 -1.37 5.54
N ALA A 274 10.82 -0.16 5.29
CA ALA A 274 11.51 0.85 4.48
C ALA A 274 12.22 1.88 5.37
N ARG A 275 13.44 2.28 5.01
CA ARG A 275 14.21 3.32 5.70
C ARG A 275 14.96 4.20 4.70
N THR A 276 15.05 5.51 5.00
CA THR A 276 15.92 6.46 4.28
C THR A 276 17.12 6.86 5.14
N GLU A 277 18.16 7.40 4.52
CA GLU A 277 19.32 7.96 5.25
C GLU A 277 18.93 9.14 6.16
N ALA A 278 17.90 9.88 5.80
CA ALA A 278 17.37 10.98 6.60
C ALA A 278 16.59 10.53 7.85
N GLY A 279 16.49 9.21 8.09
CA GLY A 279 15.83 8.63 9.26
C GLY A 279 14.32 8.41 9.10
N GLY A 280 13.75 8.64 7.92
CA GLY A 280 12.39 8.26 7.62
C GLY A 280 12.19 6.74 7.71
N THR A 281 11.03 6.32 8.19
CA THR A 281 10.65 4.91 8.28
C THR A 281 9.23 4.72 7.73
N GLY A 282 8.99 3.57 7.13
CA GLY A 282 7.68 3.22 6.58
C GLY A 282 7.57 1.73 6.30
N THR A 283 6.44 1.31 5.75
CA THR A 283 6.21 -0.07 5.31
C THR A 283 5.82 -0.07 3.84
N LEU A 284 6.59 -0.76 3.02
CA LEU A 284 6.20 -1.09 1.65
C LEU A 284 5.28 -2.30 1.69
N THR A 285 4.15 -2.24 0.98
CA THR A 285 3.25 -3.38 0.76
C THR A 285 3.10 -3.60 -0.74
N VAL A 286 3.33 -4.82 -1.20
CA VAL A 286 3.25 -5.21 -2.60
C VAL A 286 2.26 -6.37 -2.76
N ASN A 287 1.32 -6.23 -3.68
CA ASN A 287 0.41 -7.31 -4.05
C ASN A 287 1.13 -8.29 -4.98
N VAL A 288 1.04 -9.58 -4.68
CA VAL A 288 1.61 -10.64 -5.49
C VAL A 288 0.51 -11.59 -5.92
N GLU A 289 0.43 -11.88 -7.21
CA GLU A 289 -0.44 -12.87 -7.79
C GLU A 289 0.39 -13.99 -8.42
N VAL A 290 0.18 -15.21 -7.95
CA VAL A 290 0.75 -16.40 -8.57
C VAL A 290 -0.29 -16.96 -9.53
N THR A 291 0.07 -16.97 -10.81
CA THR A 291 -0.73 -17.54 -11.88
C THR A 291 -0.35 -19.01 -12.09
N PRO A 292 -1.28 -19.83 -12.62
CA PRO A 292 -0.95 -21.20 -12.94
C PRO A 292 0.15 -21.33 -13.96
N MET A 293 1.05 -22.30 -13.77
CA MET A 293 1.99 -22.68 -14.81
C MET A 293 1.25 -23.15 -16.07
N ARG A 294 1.65 -22.67 -17.23
CA ARG A 294 1.00 -22.96 -18.50
C ARG A 294 1.49 -24.28 -19.06
N ILE A 295 0.56 -25.20 -19.29
CA ILE A 295 0.79 -26.41 -20.09
C ILE A 295 0.29 -26.11 -21.50
N ILE A 296 1.22 -25.99 -22.45
CA ILE A 296 0.90 -25.72 -23.85
C ILE A 296 0.57 -27.04 -24.51
N TYR A 297 -0.59 -27.12 -25.14
CA TYR A 297 -0.96 -28.28 -25.94
C TYR A 297 -1.31 -27.87 -27.39
N GLY A 298 -1.09 -28.74 -28.30
CA GLY A 298 -1.41 -28.54 -29.71
C GLY A 298 -1.58 -29.87 -30.45
N LYS A 299 -2.21 -29.82 -31.61
CA LYS A 299 -2.11 -30.96 -32.54
C LYS A 299 -0.74 -30.89 -33.19
N ALA A 300 0.02 -31.97 -33.18
CA ALA A 300 1.24 -32.04 -33.94
C ALA A 300 0.89 -31.75 -35.41
N ALA A 301 1.38 -30.60 -35.91
CA ALA A 301 1.31 -30.34 -37.34
C ALA A 301 2.27 -31.33 -37.98
N THR A 302 1.74 -32.41 -38.50
CA THR A 302 2.38 -33.27 -39.51
C THR A 302 3.85 -33.62 -39.28
N THR A 303 4.25 -34.15 -38.14
CA THR A 303 5.24 -35.24 -38.22
C THR A 303 4.41 -36.45 -38.59
N GLN A 304 4.46 -36.79 -39.83
CA GLN A 304 3.88 -38.02 -40.36
C GLN A 304 4.52 -39.19 -39.61
N ASN A 305 3.80 -39.72 -38.61
CA ASN A 305 3.99 -41.12 -38.34
C ASN A 305 3.47 -41.88 -39.57
N ASP A 306 3.99 -43.07 -39.83
CA ASP A 306 3.68 -43.89 -41.02
C ASP A 306 2.18 -44.15 -41.27
N ASP A 307 1.31 -43.78 -40.31
CA ASP A 307 -0.14 -43.90 -40.35
C ASP A 307 -0.88 -42.60 -40.75
N GLY A 308 -0.21 -41.50 -40.93
CA GLY A 308 -0.79 -40.22 -41.39
C GLY A 308 -1.66 -39.49 -40.36
N ILE A 309 -1.74 -39.94 -39.14
CA ILE A 309 -2.60 -39.37 -38.08
C ILE A 309 -1.83 -38.35 -37.27
N GLY A 310 -2.28 -37.09 -37.25
CA GLY A 310 -1.79 -36.05 -36.36
C GLY A 310 -2.22 -36.31 -34.92
N ARG A 311 -1.29 -36.40 -33.98
CA ARG A 311 -1.57 -36.71 -32.58
C ARG A 311 -1.47 -35.48 -31.70
N PRO A 312 -2.33 -35.31 -30.73
CA PRO A 312 -2.20 -34.24 -29.75
C PRO A 312 -0.98 -34.48 -28.85
N TYR A 313 -0.29 -33.41 -28.50
CA TYR A 313 0.80 -33.44 -27.54
C TYR A 313 0.62 -32.38 -26.47
N ILE A 314 1.20 -32.59 -25.30
CA ILE A 314 1.21 -31.63 -24.20
C ILE A 314 2.65 -31.19 -23.96
N THR A 315 2.87 -29.88 -23.99
CA THR A 315 4.15 -29.25 -23.63
C THR A 315 3.99 -28.58 -22.26
N TYR A 316 4.97 -28.73 -21.39
CA TYR A 316 4.99 -28.13 -20.07
C TYR A 316 6.38 -27.57 -19.76
N ALA A 317 6.44 -26.64 -18.80
CA ALA A 317 7.70 -26.17 -18.27
C ALA A 317 8.33 -27.23 -17.36
N LEU A 318 9.67 -27.34 -17.39
CA LEU A 318 10.39 -28.20 -16.46
C LEU A 318 10.33 -27.62 -15.04
N ASN A 319 10.41 -28.48 -14.03
CA ASN A 319 10.65 -28.08 -12.65
C ASN A 319 12.01 -27.38 -12.53
N GLU A 320 12.24 -26.67 -11.41
CA GLU A 320 13.52 -25.97 -11.16
C GLU A 320 14.77 -26.90 -11.21
N ASP A 321 14.60 -28.16 -10.87
CA ASP A 321 15.65 -29.18 -10.95
C ASP A 321 15.87 -29.74 -12.36
N GLY A 322 15.17 -29.20 -13.35
CA GLY A 322 15.22 -29.65 -14.75
C GLY A 322 14.42 -30.92 -15.02
N THR A 323 13.68 -31.44 -14.05
CA THR A 323 12.81 -32.61 -14.24
C THR A 323 11.45 -32.20 -14.78
N ALA A 324 10.83 -33.11 -15.55
CA ALA A 324 9.47 -32.94 -16.01
C ALA A 324 8.47 -33.22 -14.87
N PRO A 325 7.42 -32.40 -14.67
CA PRO A 325 6.33 -32.78 -13.79
C PRO A 325 5.67 -34.07 -14.26
N LYS A 326 5.35 -34.95 -13.32
CA LYS A 326 4.68 -36.21 -13.67
C LYS A 326 3.22 -35.95 -14.06
N PHE A 327 2.77 -36.54 -15.14
CA PHE A 327 1.37 -36.43 -15.55
C PHE A 327 0.40 -36.87 -14.48
N SER A 328 0.72 -37.90 -13.70
CA SER A 328 -0.09 -38.34 -12.56
C SER A 328 -0.37 -37.23 -11.54
N ASP A 329 0.55 -36.27 -11.42
CA ASP A 329 0.44 -35.16 -10.46
C ASP A 329 -0.38 -34.00 -11.04
N LEU A 330 -0.43 -33.88 -12.36
CA LEU A 330 -1.06 -32.78 -13.09
C LEU A 330 -2.50 -33.06 -13.48
N LEU A 331 -2.83 -34.29 -13.84
CA LEU A 331 -4.07 -34.66 -14.49
C LEU A 331 -4.99 -35.45 -13.55
N GLY A 332 -6.26 -35.09 -13.52
CA GLY A 332 -7.36 -35.93 -13.02
C GLY A 332 -8.13 -36.48 -14.21
N PHE A 333 -8.60 -37.70 -14.09
CA PHE A 333 -9.37 -38.35 -15.15
C PHE A 333 -10.87 -38.19 -14.95
N TYR A 334 -11.56 -37.91 -16.03
CA TYR A 334 -13.03 -37.91 -16.09
C TYR A 334 -13.48 -38.90 -17.17
N PRO A 335 -14.48 -39.77 -16.87
CA PRO A 335 -15.02 -40.66 -17.88
C PRO A 335 -15.65 -39.87 -19.03
N VAL A 336 -15.28 -40.22 -20.24
CA VAL A 336 -15.74 -39.55 -21.47
C VAL A 336 -16.64 -40.49 -22.24
N LYS A 337 -17.67 -39.94 -22.85
CA LYS A 337 -18.55 -40.70 -23.73
C LYS A 337 -17.94 -40.76 -25.13
N GLU A 338 -17.85 -41.96 -25.67
CA GLU A 338 -17.53 -42.16 -27.08
C GLU A 338 -18.66 -41.63 -27.98
N GLY A 339 -18.32 -40.98 -29.08
CA GLY A 339 -19.15 -40.46 -30.14
C GLY A 339 -20.63 -40.90 -30.14
N SER A 340 -21.04 -41.79 -30.99
CA SER A 340 -22.42 -42.33 -31.05
C SER A 340 -22.70 -43.53 -30.10
N GLN A 341 -21.67 -44.04 -29.44
CA GLN A 341 -21.81 -45.16 -28.49
C GLN A 341 -21.45 -44.72 -27.06
N ASN A 342 -22.20 -45.16 -26.05
CA ASN A 342 -22.02 -44.81 -24.65
C ASN A 342 -20.89 -45.61 -24.01
N GLY A 343 -19.65 -45.35 -24.36
CA GLY A 343 -18.45 -45.91 -23.71
C GLY A 343 -17.90 -44.98 -22.62
N THR A 344 -17.38 -45.54 -21.53
CA THR A 344 -16.64 -44.83 -20.50
C THR A 344 -15.17 -45.26 -20.55
N TYR A 345 -14.24 -44.32 -20.66
CA TYR A 345 -12.81 -44.58 -20.73
C TYR A 345 -12.16 -44.20 -19.44
N GLU A 346 -11.17 -44.99 -19.00
CA GLU A 346 -10.29 -44.68 -17.88
C GLU A 346 -8.89 -44.36 -18.40
N ALA A 347 -8.26 -43.28 -17.90
CA ALA A 347 -6.84 -43.00 -18.14
C ALA A 347 -6.01 -43.72 -17.09
N ASP A 348 -5.05 -44.51 -17.51
CA ASP A 348 -4.00 -45.03 -16.67
C ASP A 348 -2.81 -44.02 -16.69
N ILE A 349 -2.68 -43.25 -15.62
CA ILE A 349 -1.66 -42.22 -15.45
C ILE A 349 -0.50 -42.77 -14.62
N THR A 350 -0.01 -43.97 -14.91
CA THR A 350 1.05 -44.61 -14.11
C THR A 350 2.46 -44.35 -14.63
N LYS A 351 2.59 -43.70 -15.79
CA LYS A 351 3.88 -43.41 -16.44
C LYS A 351 3.87 -41.99 -17.01
N ASP A 352 4.95 -41.54 -17.62
CA ASP A 352 5.07 -40.24 -18.27
C ASP A 352 4.22 -40.11 -19.55
N LYS A 353 3.22 -40.95 -19.69
CA LYS A 353 2.23 -40.98 -20.78
C LYS A 353 0.85 -41.26 -20.23
N ILE A 354 -0.17 -40.78 -20.91
CA ILE A 354 -1.56 -41.11 -20.66
C ILE A 354 -1.94 -42.24 -21.58
N ASP A 355 -2.15 -43.43 -21.04
CA ASP A 355 -2.74 -44.54 -21.75
C ASP A 355 -4.25 -44.46 -21.55
N LEU A 356 -4.98 -44.19 -22.61
CA LEU A 356 -6.45 -44.22 -22.57
C LEU A 356 -6.91 -45.61 -22.95
N LYS A 357 -7.62 -46.28 -22.02
CA LYS A 357 -8.21 -47.60 -22.26
C LYS A 357 -9.69 -47.48 -22.39
N PRO A 358 -10.30 -48.12 -23.39
CA PRO A 358 -11.76 -48.23 -23.46
C PRO A 358 -12.29 -48.99 -22.24
N GLY A 359 -13.30 -48.44 -21.56
CA GLY A 359 -13.89 -49.02 -20.36
C GLY A 359 -14.76 -50.27 -20.60
N ILE A 360 -14.95 -50.71 -21.82
CA ILE A 360 -15.79 -51.88 -22.19
C ILE A 360 -15.13 -52.61 -23.34
N GLY A 361 -14.45 -53.69 -23.03
CA GLY A 361 -14.47 -54.95 -23.81
C GLY A 361 -13.62 -55.06 -25.08
N ASP A 362 -12.92 -54.03 -25.51
CA ASP A 362 -11.99 -54.18 -26.65
C ASP A 362 -10.63 -53.50 -26.31
N ASP A 363 -9.59 -54.32 -26.16
CA ASP A 363 -8.25 -53.91 -25.81
C ASP A 363 -7.49 -53.25 -26.99
N SER A 364 -8.15 -52.99 -28.11
CA SER A 364 -7.49 -52.58 -29.36
C SER A 364 -7.34 -51.08 -29.52
N ASP A 365 -8.09 -50.24 -28.77
CA ASP A 365 -8.10 -48.80 -28.95
C ASP A 365 -7.39 -48.08 -27.79
N VAL A 366 -6.09 -48.06 -27.80
CA VAL A 366 -5.26 -47.32 -26.85
C VAL A 366 -4.76 -46.01 -27.48
N TYR A 367 -5.11 -44.86 -26.90
CA TYR A 367 -4.64 -43.56 -27.36
C TYR A 367 -3.55 -43.05 -26.46
N TYR A 368 -2.50 -42.47 -27.05
CA TYR A 368 -1.36 -41.92 -26.34
C TYR A 368 -1.32 -40.42 -26.52
N VAL A 369 -1.13 -39.70 -25.43
CA VAL A 369 -0.77 -38.29 -25.43
C VAL A 369 0.73 -38.19 -25.16
N TYR A 370 1.46 -37.63 -26.11
CA TYR A 370 2.93 -37.48 -26.01
C TYR A 370 3.28 -36.21 -25.25
N GLN A 371 4.32 -36.35 -24.50
CA GLN A 371 4.95 -35.27 -23.76
C GLN A 371 6.10 -34.70 -24.60
N ASN A 372 6.12 -33.40 -24.78
CA ASN A 372 7.25 -32.68 -25.38
C ASN A 372 8.01 -31.92 -24.32
N ASP A 373 9.34 -31.78 -24.48
CA ASP A 373 10.11 -30.83 -23.70
C ASP A 373 9.77 -29.37 -24.08
N VAL A 374 10.32 -28.41 -23.35
CA VAL A 374 10.11 -26.98 -23.61
C VAL A 374 10.63 -26.52 -25.00
N SER A 375 11.44 -27.32 -25.65
CA SER A 375 11.96 -27.09 -27.02
C SER A 375 11.08 -27.73 -28.09
N GLY A 376 10.03 -28.46 -27.71
CA GLY A 376 9.14 -29.18 -28.64
C GLY A 376 9.61 -30.57 -29.05
N ASN A 377 10.66 -31.11 -28.38
CA ASN A 377 11.11 -32.47 -28.67
C ASN A 377 10.25 -33.50 -27.94
N ILE A 378 9.94 -34.61 -28.58
CA ILE A 378 9.20 -35.70 -27.99
C ILE A 378 10.09 -36.39 -26.94
N ILE A 379 9.65 -36.42 -25.68
CA ILE A 379 10.41 -37.00 -24.56
C ILE A 379 10.32 -38.55 -24.58
N GLN A 380 9.28 -39.09 -25.20
CA GLN A 380 9.07 -40.54 -25.22
C GLN A 380 8.77 -41.08 -26.64
N THR A 381 9.57 -42.05 -27.07
CA THR A 381 9.46 -42.73 -28.36
C THR A 381 8.99 -44.17 -28.14
N ASP A 382 7.87 -44.39 -27.47
CA ASP A 382 7.28 -45.72 -27.46
C ASP A 382 6.58 -46.01 -28.80
N THR A 383 6.75 -47.19 -29.29
CA THR A 383 6.04 -47.68 -30.50
C THR A 383 4.53 -47.62 -30.26
N LEU A 384 3.89 -46.87 -31.11
CA LEU A 384 2.42 -46.71 -31.04
C LEU A 384 1.74 -47.99 -31.49
N PRO A 385 0.66 -48.38 -30.76
CA PRO A 385 -0.24 -49.41 -31.34
C PRO A 385 -0.91 -48.89 -32.61
N THR A 386 -1.05 -49.73 -33.57
CA THR A 386 -1.83 -49.46 -34.76
C THR A 386 -3.28 -49.36 -34.39
N HIS A 387 -3.93 -48.26 -34.74
CA HIS A 387 -5.35 -48.06 -34.51
C HIS A 387 -6.16 -48.58 -35.66
N PRO A 388 -7.27 -49.29 -35.44
CA PRO A 388 -8.31 -49.31 -36.43
C PRO A 388 -8.88 -47.91 -36.62
N THR A 389 -8.80 -47.37 -37.81
CA THR A 389 -9.38 -46.07 -38.19
C THR A 389 -10.90 -46.14 -38.34
N THR A 390 -11.45 -47.30 -38.21
CA THR A 390 -12.87 -47.59 -38.35
C THR A 390 -13.30 -48.62 -37.32
N ASP A 391 -14.60 -48.53 -36.89
CA ASP A 391 -15.25 -49.56 -36.08
C ASP A 391 -15.45 -50.85 -36.89
N ALA A 392 -15.99 -51.87 -36.24
CA ALA A 392 -16.32 -53.16 -36.86
C ALA A 392 -17.26 -53.05 -38.08
N ASP A 393 -18.01 -51.95 -38.18
CA ASP A 393 -18.94 -51.64 -39.25
C ASP A 393 -18.36 -50.74 -40.35
N GLY A 394 -17.07 -50.37 -40.22
CA GLY A 394 -16.34 -49.55 -41.20
C GLY A 394 -16.55 -48.03 -41.04
N ASN A 395 -17.16 -47.56 -39.98
CA ASN A 395 -17.34 -46.14 -39.72
C ASN A 395 -16.12 -45.54 -39.05
N PRO A 396 -15.76 -44.25 -39.34
CA PRO A 396 -14.64 -43.61 -38.71
C PRO A 396 -14.82 -43.56 -37.18
N HIS A 397 -13.83 -44.08 -36.45
CA HIS A 397 -13.76 -43.93 -35.00
C HIS A 397 -13.37 -42.51 -34.64
N SER A 398 -14.18 -41.79 -33.88
CA SER A 398 -13.81 -40.54 -33.26
C SER A 398 -14.03 -40.66 -31.75
N ILE A 399 -12.98 -40.55 -30.98
CA ILE A 399 -13.02 -40.53 -29.52
C ILE A 399 -12.84 -39.10 -29.06
N ARG A 400 -13.76 -38.65 -28.21
CA ARG A 400 -13.63 -37.41 -27.49
C ARG A 400 -13.12 -37.69 -26.08
N VAL A 401 -11.92 -37.27 -25.78
CA VAL A 401 -11.30 -37.42 -24.46
C VAL A 401 -11.25 -36.07 -23.79
N GLU A 402 -11.84 -36.00 -22.62
CA GLU A 402 -11.71 -34.82 -21.77
C GLU A 402 -10.68 -35.09 -20.67
N LEU A 403 -9.62 -34.28 -20.67
CA LEU A 403 -8.58 -34.30 -19.65
C LEU A 403 -8.73 -33.08 -18.78
N LYS A 404 -8.89 -33.30 -17.48
CA LYS A 404 -8.96 -32.22 -16.51
C LYS A 404 -7.73 -32.22 -15.61
N LEU A 405 -7.18 -31.02 -15.39
CA LEU A 405 -6.07 -30.85 -14.47
C LEU A 405 -6.50 -31.11 -13.03
N LYS A 406 -5.78 -32.03 -12.39
CA LYS A 406 -5.95 -32.38 -11.00
C LYS A 406 -5.30 -31.32 -10.08
N ASN A 407 -4.18 -30.79 -10.51
CA ASN A 407 -3.42 -29.80 -9.76
C ASN A 407 -3.83 -28.37 -10.19
N PRO A 408 -4.41 -27.55 -9.27
CA PRO A 408 -4.87 -26.20 -9.59
C PRO A 408 -3.73 -25.20 -9.92
N ASN A 409 -2.50 -25.58 -9.68
CA ASN A 409 -1.32 -24.77 -10.00
C ASN A 409 -0.97 -24.78 -11.50
N TYR A 410 -1.68 -25.56 -12.31
CA TYR A 410 -1.45 -25.66 -13.75
C TYR A 410 -2.71 -25.34 -14.55
N ARG A 411 -2.53 -24.86 -15.78
CA ARG A 411 -3.62 -24.62 -16.73
C ARG A 411 -3.18 -25.03 -18.13
N PHE A 412 -4.09 -25.61 -18.87
CA PHE A 412 -3.89 -25.84 -20.30
C PHE A 412 -4.00 -24.53 -21.08
N CYS A 413 -3.15 -24.37 -22.06
CA CYS A 413 -3.19 -23.24 -22.99
C CYS A 413 -3.02 -23.73 -24.41
N THR A 414 -3.83 -23.23 -25.34
CA THR A 414 -3.67 -23.52 -26.77
C THR A 414 -2.57 -22.63 -27.36
N VAL A 415 -1.82 -23.16 -28.31
CA VAL A 415 -0.90 -22.37 -29.12
C VAL A 415 -1.69 -21.50 -30.09
N GLY A 416 -1.64 -20.17 -29.95
CA GLY A 416 -2.34 -19.22 -30.81
C GLY A 416 -2.40 -17.81 -30.24
N THR A 417 -2.95 -16.87 -31.01
CA THR A 417 -3.01 -15.44 -30.66
C THR A 417 -3.96 -15.09 -29.51
N ASN A 418 -4.86 -16.00 -29.12
CA ASN A 418 -5.82 -15.81 -28.02
C ASN A 418 -5.67 -16.96 -27.02
N TRP A 419 -4.76 -16.78 -26.09
CA TRP A 419 -4.54 -17.70 -24.98
C TRP A 419 -5.76 -17.71 -24.05
N GLN A 420 -6.52 -18.79 -24.08
CA GLN A 420 -7.59 -19.01 -23.10
C GLN A 420 -7.14 -20.13 -22.15
N PRO A 421 -6.76 -19.80 -20.89
CA PRO A 421 -6.40 -20.82 -19.93
C PRO A 421 -7.62 -21.66 -19.56
N SER A 422 -7.47 -22.98 -19.57
CA SER A 422 -8.51 -23.92 -19.17
C SER A 422 -7.94 -24.97 -18.22
N ASP A 423 -8.77 -25.48 -17.32
CA ASP A 423 -8.43 -26.65 -16.53
C ASP A 423 -8.79 -27.97 -17.26
N THR A 424 -9.38 -27.86 -18.42
CA THR A 424 -9.89 -28.97 -19.21
C THR A 424 -9.48 -28.82 -20.68
N ILE A 425 -9.05 -29.90 -21.31
CA ILE A 425 -8.90 -30.02 -22.75
C ILE A 425 -9.76 -31.16 -23.29
N ILE A 426 -10.17 -31.02 -24.53
CA ILE A 426 -10.86 -32.05 -25.29
C ILE A 426 -9.93 -32.44 -26.43
N LEU A 427 -9.55 -33.70 -26.50
CA LEU A 427 -8.70 -34.31 -27.51
C LEU A 427 -9.51 -35.06 -28.54
#